data_b4752d962eda33a466e86afca4052991
#
_entry.id   b4752d962eda33a466e86afca4052991
#
_cell.length_a   1.000
_cell.length_b   1.000
_cell.length_c   1.000
_cell.angle_alpha   90.00
_cell.angle_beta   90.00
_cell.angle_gamma   90.00
#
_symmetry.space_group_name_H-M   'P 1'
#
loop_
_entity.id
_entity.type
_entity.pdbx_description
1 polymer ?
#
loop_
_entity_poly.entity_id
_entity_poly.type
_entity_poly.pdbx_seq_one_letter_code
_entity_poly.pdbx_strand_id
1 'polypeptide(L)'
;MCEFKKTKENPPIALKNAVLKNSAYTAWDEAKKEWEFDKYYYNTTQRVCCPCSLREIKHIVAIKNKITNKVLEIDIKCAEIYFGFREGKKIKESIQRLCRNIDLGMDRVALDYLFRNRCIGNVSYNDYEIAKMRRESKHYYSDRIINARQEINHIFLNSATL
;
A
#
# COMPACT_ATOMS: atom_id res chain seq x y z
N MET A 1 -11.85 18.76 9.52
CA MET A 1 -11.88 17.66 10.52
C MET A 1 -12.01 16.37 9.76
N CYS A 2 -10.92 15.56 9.68
CA CYS A 2 -11.00 14.23 9.10
C CYS A 2 -11.68 13.30 10.10
N GLU A 3 -12.92 12.90 9.79
CA GLU A 3 -13.55 11.80 10.53
C GLU A 3 -12.72 10.52 10.34
N PHE A 4 -12.05 10.12 11.40
CA PHE A 4 -11.50 8.78 11.51
C PHE A 4 -12.66 7.78 11.45
N LYS A 5 -12.89 7.13 10.32
CA LYS A 5 -13.79 5.98 10.26
C LYS A 5 -13.29 4.98 11.30
N LYS A 6 -14.09 4.79 12.38
CA LYS A 6 -13.81 3.80 13.42
C LYS A 6 -13.56 2.45 12.75
N THR A 7 -12.42 1.83 13.06
CA THR A 7 -12.17 0.44 12.71
C THR A 7 -13.27 -0.43 13.33
N LYS A 8 -13.79 -1.39 12.58
CA LYS A 8 -14.75 -2.34 13.14
C LYS A 8 -14.08 -3.14 14.26
N GLU A 9 -14.70 -3.19 15.42
CA GLU A 9 -14.10 -3.83 16.62
C GLU A 9 -14.02 -5.35 16.48
N ASN A 10 -14.94 -5.97 15.71
CA ASN A 10 -15.00 -7.42 15.57
C ASN A 10 -14.70 -7.90 14.16
N PRO A 11 -13.51 -8.46 13.91
CA PRO A 11 -13.20 -9.10 12.64
C PRO A 11 -13.92 -10.44 12.49
N PRO A 12 -14.04 -10.97 11.26
CA PRO A 12 -14.47 -12.34 11.04
C PRO A 12 -13.64 -13.33 11.87
N ILE A 13 -14.27 -14.35 12.43
CA ILE A 13 -13.63 -15.32 13.33
C ILE A 13 -12.39 -15.93 12.69
N ALA A 14 -12.45 -16.29 11.41
CA ALA A 14 -11.31 -16.89 10.71
C ALA A 14 -10.11 -15.92 10.59
N LEU A 15 -10.35 -14.63 10.32
CA LEU A 15 -9.29 -13.62 10.30
C LEU A 15 -8.71 -13.42 11.70
N LYS A 16 -9.57 -13.32 12.73
CA LYS A 16 -9.15 -13.20 14.12
C LYS A 16 -8.26 -14.37 14.53
N ASN A 17 -8.66 -15.58 14.23
CA ASN A 17 -7.89 -16.80 14.56
C ASN A 17 -6.53 -16.81 13.82
N ALA A 18 -6.51 -16.44 12.54
CA ALA A 18 -5.27 -16.38 11.77
C ALA A 18 -4.29 -15.35 12.36
N VAL A 19 -4.78 -14.19 12.78
CA VAL A 19 -3.97 -13.15 13.43
C VAL A 19 -3.46 -13.63 14.78
N LEU A 20 -4.32 -14.12 15.67
CA LEU A 20 -3.95 -14.57 17.01
C LEU A 20 -2.94 -15.74 16.97
N LYS A 21 -3.13 -16.70 16.06
CA LYS A 21 -2.19 -17.82 15.88
C LYS A 21 -0.75 -17.37 15.55
N ASN A 22 -0.60 -16.21 14.92
CA ASN A 22 0.68 -15.67 14.46
C ASN A 22 1.16 -14.46 15.28
N SER A 23 0.49 -14.15 16.38
CA SER A 23 0.82 -13.06 17.31
C SER A 23 1.40 -13.59 18.60
N ALA A 24 2.11 -12.72 19.34
CA ALA A 24 2.60 -13.02 20.68
C ALA A 24 1.49 -12.89 21.72
N TYR A 25 0.57 -11.92 21.52
CA TYR A 25 -0.56 -11.73 22.43
C TYR A 25 -1.78 -12.55 21.99
N THR A 26 -2.57 -12.98 22.97
CA THR A 26 -3.77 -13.81 22.76
C THR A 26 -5.06 -12.99 22.69
N ALA A 27 -5.07 -11.74 23.15
CA ALA A 27 -6.19 -10.82 23.03
C ALA A 27 -6.12 -10.03 21.72
N TRP A 28 -7.26 -9.92 21.00
CA TRP A 28 -7.32 -9.26 19.69
C TRP A 28 -6.78 -7.83 19.69
N ASP A 29 -7.17 -7.03 20.69
CA ASP A 29 -6.81 -5.61 20.75
C ASP A 29 -5.33 -5.37 20.99
N GLU A 30 -4.65 -6.28 21.63
CA GLU A 30 -3.19 -6.25 21.81
C GLU A 30 -2.50 -6.88 20.59
N ALA A 31 -2.97 -8.05 20.15
CA ALA A 31 -2.41 -8.76 19.00
C ALA A 31 -2.41 -7.91 17.73
N LYS A 32 -3.47 -7.17 17.43
CA LYS A 32 -3.54 -6.32 16.23
C LYS A 32 -2.49 -5.20 16.22
N LYS A 33 -2.02 -4.73 17.37
CA LYS A 33 -0.99 -3.67 17.48
C LYS A 33 0.42 -4.16 17.13
N GLU A 34 0.62 -5.49 17.14
CA GLU A 34 1.88 -6.09 16.72
C GLU A 34 2.11 -6.01 15.21
N TRP A 35 1.03 -5.85 14.44
CA TRP A 35 1.07 -5.91 12.99
C TRP A 35 1.27 -4.54 12.37
N GLU A 36 2.02 -4.53 11.28
CA GLU A 36 2.28 -3.34 10.46
C GLU A 36 2.07 -3.66 8.97
N PHE A 37 1.83 -2.64 8.16
CA PHE A 37 1.82 -2.76 6.73
C PHE A 37 3.24 -3.09 6.24
N ASP A 38 3.38 -4.17 5.49
CA ASP A 38 4.66 -4.59 4.88
C ASP A 38 4.70 -4.21 3.40
N LYS A 39 3.84 -4.81 2.59
CA LYS A 39 3.79 -4.54 1.16
C LYS A 39 2.41 -4.72 0.56
N TYR A 40 2.24 -4.18 -0.64
CA TYR A 40 1.10 -4.39 -1.51
C TYR A 40 1.58 -5.01 -2.83
N TYR A 41 0.80 -5.93 -3.37
CA TYR A 41 1.04 -6.45 -4.72
C TYR A 41 -0.26 -6.94 -5.37
N TYR A 42 -0.21 -6.98 -6.71
CA TYR A 42 -1.29 -7.51 -7.54
C TYR A 42 -0.86 -8.87 -8.08
N ASN A 43 -1.63 -9.90 -7.77
CA ASN A 43 -1.31 -11.27 -8.13
C ASN A 43 -2.37 -11.83 -9.08
N THR A 44 -1.92 -12.37 -10.21
CA THR A 44 -2.76 -13.03 -11.22
C THR A 44 -2.40 -14.51 -11.44
N THR A 45 -1.29 -14.96 -10.88
CA THR A 45 -0.69 -16.27 -11.19
C THR A 45 -0.95 -17.33 -10.13
N GLN A 46 -1.09 -16.92 -8.88
CA GLN A 46 -1.30 -17.82 -7.75
C GLN A 46 -2.65 -17.58 -7.09
N ARG A 47 -3.25 -18.64 -6.57
CA ARG A 47 -4.48 -18.54 -5.80
C ARG A 47 -4.15 -18.13 -4.36
N VAL A 48 -4.42 -16.87 -4.01
CA VAL A 48 -4.28 -16.35 -2.66
C VAL A 48 -5.67 -16.09 -2.08
N CYS A 49 -5.93 -16.59 -0.88
CA CYS A 49 -7.20 -16.43 -0.20
C CYS A 49 -7.04 -15.59 1.06
N CYS A 50 -7.92 -14.59 1.24
CA CYS A 50 -7.97 -13.84 2.49
C CYS A 50 -8.51 -14.73 3.62
N PRO A 51 -7.88 -14.79 4.80
CA PRO A 51 -8.37 -15.55 5.93
C PRO A 51 -9.81 -15.21 6.36
N CYS A 52 -10.27 -13.99 6.05
CA CYS A 52 -11.60 -13.54 6.48
C CYS A 52 -12.77 -14.34 5.90
N SER A 53 -12.63 -14.89 4.69
CA SER A 53 -13.72 -15.59 3.98
C SER A 53 -13.23 -16.72 3.09
N LEU A 54 -11.94 -17.03 3.11
CA LEU A 54 -11.28 -17.94 2.16
C LEU A 54 -11.51 -17.56 0.69
N ARG A 55 -11.97 -16.32 0.45
CA ARG A 55 -12.22 -15.79 -0.87
C ARG A 55 -10.90 -15.47 -1.55
N GLU A 56 -10.79 -15.85 -2.81
CA GLU A 56 -9.65 -15.48 -3.65
C GLU A 56 -9.55 -13.97 -3.83
N ILE A 57 -8.35 -13.46 -3.65
CA ILE A 57 -8.04 -12.03 -3.76
C ILE A 57 -6.91 -11.82 -4.77
N LYS A 58 -7.03 -10.77 -5.57
CA LYS A 58 -6.00 -10.35 -6.54
C LYS A 58 -5.17 -9.18 -6.02
N HIS A 59 -5.79 -8.30 -5.25
CA HIS A 59 -5.12 -7.18 -4.59
C HIS A 59 -4.77 -7.57 -3.17
N ILE A 60 -3.52 -7.82 -2.91
CA ILE A 60 -3.02 -8.41 -1.68
C ILE A 60 -2.29 -7.35 -0.89
N VAL A 61 -2.59 -7.29 0.40
CA VAL A 61 -1.82 -6.57 1.40
C VAL A 61 -1.14 -7.60 2.29
N ALA A 62 0.18 -7.61 2.25
CA ALA A 62 0.96 -8.35 3.24
C ALA A 62 1.11 -7.47 4.49
N ILE A 63 0.78 -8.02 5.64
CA ILE A 63 1.01 -7.44 6.95
C ILE A 63 2.03 -8.28 7.69
N LYS A 64 2.96 -7.63 8.39
CA LYS A 64 4.04 -8.28 9.13
C LYS A 64 3.89 -8.03 10.62
N ASN A 65 4.04 -9.09 11.40
CA ASN A 65 4.08 -8.98 12.85
C ASN A 65 5.50 -8.56 13.29
N LYS A 66 5.60 -7.46 14.05
CA LYS A 66 6.86 -6.87 14.52
C LYS A 66 7.59 -7.73 15.57
N ILE A 67 6.86 -8.59 16.27
CA ILE A 67 7.40 -9.44 17.36
C ILE A 67 7.77 -10.81 16.81
N THR A 68 6.82 -11.47 16.14
CA THR A 68 7.00 -12.86 15.68
C THR A 68 7.62 -12.96 14.27
N ASN A 69 7.75 -11.84 13.54
CA ASN A 69 8.20 -11.76 12.15
C ASN A 69 7.33 -12.56 11.17
N LYS A 70 6.16 -13.01 11.59
CA LYS A 70 5.21 -13.71 10.70
C LYS A 70 4.55 -12.74 9.74
N VAL A 71 4.21 -13.24 8.55
CA VAL A 71 3.52 -12.48 7.50
C VAL A 71 2.17 -13.11 7.23
N LEU A 72 1.15 -12.28 7.07
CA LEU A 72 -0.18 -12.67 6.63
C LEU A 72 -0.57 -11.86 5.39
N GLU A 73 -1.20 -12.54 4.46
CA GLU A 73 -1.73 -11.96 3.22
C GLU A 73 -3.24 -11.79 3.36
N ILE A 74 -3.70 -10.55 3.26
CA ILE A 74 -5.10 -10.19 3.48
C ILE A 74 -5.63 -9.27 2.38
N ASP A 75 -6.95 -9.21 2.24
CA ASP A 75 -7.62 -8.27 1.35
C ASP A 75 -7.42 -6.82 1.80
N ILE A 76 -7.36 -5.89 0.83
CA ILE A 76 -7.25 -4.44 1.10
C ILE A 76 -8.33 -3.95 2.07
N LYS A 77 -9.58 -4.44 1.94
CA LYS A 77 -10.68 -4.04 2.82
C LYS A 77 -10.44 -4.52 4.24
N CYS A 78 -9.92 -5.74 4.40
CA CYS A 78 -9.58 -6.26 5.73
C CYS A 78 -8.45 -5.46 6.36
N ALA A 79 -7.41 -5.09 5.60
CA ALA A 79 -6.34 -4.22 6.05
C ALA A 79 -6.86 -2.84 6.52
N GLU A 80 -7.73 -2.21 5.73
CA GLU A 80 -8.32 -0.90 6.07
C GLU A 80 -9.27 -0.98 7.27
N ILE A 81 -10.18 -1.96 7.30
CA ILE A 81 -11.26 -2.01 8.27
C ILE A 81 -10.77 -2.45 9.66
N TYR A 82 -9.91 -3.47 9.72
CA TYR A 82 -9.55 -4.12 10.98
C TYR A 82 -8.21 -3.64 11.54
N PHE A 83 -7.28 -3.22 10.68
CA PHE A 83 -5.95 -2.74 11.09
C PHE A 83 -5.77 -1.23 10.89
N GLY A 84 -6.62 -0.58 10.13
CA GLY A 84 -6.50 0.85 9.81
C GLY A 84 -5.47 1.15 8.72
N PHE A 85 -4.92 0.12 8.06
CA PHE A 85 -3.89 0.29 7.02
C PHE A 85 -4.52 0.74 5.71
N ARG A 86 -4.26 1.97 5.33
CA ARG A 86 -4.77 2.59 4.09
C ARG A 86 -3.79 2.56 2.95
N GLU A 87 -2.56 2.16 3.21
CA GLU A 87 -1.45 2.15 2.25
C GLU A 87 -1.81 1.34 1.00
N GLY A 88 -2.27 0.10 1.17
CA GLY A 88 -2.63 -0.77 0.03
C GLY A 88 -3.70 -0.17 -0.88
N LYS A 89 -4.69 0.52 -0.31
CA LYS A 89 -5.73 1.23 -1.07
C LYS A 89 -5.15 2.40 -1.86
N LYS A 90 -4.31 3.22 -1.22
CA LYS A 90 -3.66 4.38 -1.84
C LYS A 90 -2.72 3.97 -2.97
N ILE A 91 -1.97 2.89 -2.76
CA ILE A 91 -1.09 2.30 -3.79
C ILE A 91 -1.93 1.83 -4.98
N LYS A 92 -3.00 1.05 -4.74
CA LYS A 92 -3.93 0.60 -5.78
C LYS A 92 -4.54 1.76 -6.58
N GLU A 93 -5.03 2.79 -5.89
CA GLU A 93 -5.62 3.98 -6.52
C GLU A 93 -4.59 4.71 -7.40
N SER A 94 -3.34 4.79 -6.95
CA SER A 94 -2.24 5.37 -7.73
C SER A 94 -1.93 4.55 -8.98
N ILE A 95 -1.87 3.22 -8.88
CA ILE A 95 -1.70 2.33 -10.03
C ILE A 95 -2.82 2.56 -11.05
N GLN A 96 -4.08 2.52 -10.62
CA GLN A 96 -5.22 2.73 -11.51
C GLN A 96 -5.22 4.10 -12.18
N ARG A 97 -4.75 5.14 -11.49
CA ARG A 97 -4.61 6.49 -12.02
C ARG A 97 -3.53 6.53 -13.11
N LEU A 98 -2.36 5.98 -12.84
CA LEU A 98 -1.23 5.98 -13.77
C LEU A 98 -1.47 5.08 -15.00
N CYS A 99 -2.20 3.98 -14.84
CA CYS A 99 -2.63 3.16 -15.99
C CYS A 99 -3.56 3.90 -16.94
N ARG A 100 -4.32 4.88 -16.44
CA ARG A 100 -5.18 5.73 -17.31
C ARG A 100 -4.38 6.85 -17.98
N ASN A 101 -3.45 7.42 -17.27
CA ASN A 101 -2.58 8.48 -17.77
C ASN A 101 -1.28 8.51 -16.96
N ILE A 102 -0.18 8.15 -17.62
CA ILE A 102 1.16 8.08 -17.02
C ILE A 102 1.68 9.46 -16.58
N ASP A 103 1.14 10.55 -17.12
CA ASP A 103 1.54 11.91 -16.77
C ASP A 103 0.93 12.41 -15.43
N LEU A 104 0.02 11.65 -14.86
CA LEU A 104 -0.56 11.99 -13.57
C LEU A 104 0.43 11.72 -12.42
N GLY A 105 0.27 12.44 -11.31
CA GLY A 105 1.04 12.19 -10.11
C GLY A 105 0.45 11.04 -9.28
N MET A 106 1.32 10.22 -8.66
CA MET A 106 0.89 9.25 -7.66
C MET A 106 0.59 9.91 -6.31
N ASP A 107 -0.11 9.19 -5.44
CA ASP A 107 -0.30 9.60 -4.04
C ASP A 107 1.04 9.56 -3.29
N ARG A 108 1.20 10.41 -2.28
CA ARG A 108 2.43 10.44 -1.48
C ARG A 108 2.73 9.09 -0.83
N VAL A 109 1.71 8.39 -0.37
CA VAL A 109 1.86 7.05 0.20
C VAL A 109 2.48 6.05 -0.79
N ALA A 110 2.11 6.15 -2.08
CA ALA A 110 2.70 5.32 -3.12
C ALA A 110 4.16 5.70 -3.41
N LEU A 111 4.49 6.99 -3.38
CA LEU A 111 5.86 7.47 -3.52
C LEU A 111 6.73 7.05 -2.33
N ASP A 112 6.22 7.21 -1.10
CA ASP A 112 6.89 6.75 0.12
C ASP A 112 7.10 5.22 0.11
N TYR A 113 6.16 4.47 -0.46
CA TYR A 113 6.28 3.02 -0.64
C TYR A 113 7.44 2.65 -1.55
N LEU A 114 7.59 3.31 -2.73
CA LEU A 114 8.72 3.11 -3.63
C LEU A 114 10.07 3.42 -2.96
N PHE A 115 10.11 4.52 -2.22
CA PHE A 115 11.31 4.95 -1.53
C PHE A 115 11.73 3.97 -0.43
N ARG A 116 10.79 3.53 0.43
CA ARG A 116 11.03 2.54 1.49
C ARG A 116 11.49 1.20 0.95
N ASN A 117 10.97 0.79 -0.20
CA ASN A 117 11.37 -0.45 -0.88
C ASN A 117 12.64 -0.28 -1.73
N ARG A 118 13.33 0.87 -1.65
CA ARG A 118 14.55 1.17 -2.38
C ARG A 118 14.43 1.08 -3.90
N CYS A 119 13.22 1.23 -4.43
CA CYS A 119 12.97 1.29 -5.87
C CYS A 119 13.44 2.62 -6.47
N ILE A 120 13.47 3.68 -5.67
CA ILE A 120 13.97 5.02 -6.02
C ILE A 120 14.88 5.57 -4.92
N GLY A 121 15.83 6.44 -5.31
CA GLY A 121 16.73 7.12 -4.37
C GLY A 121 16.18 8.47 -3.89
N ASN A 122 16.92 9.12 -2.97
CA ASN A 122 16.56 10.43 -2.40
C ASN A 122 16.38 11.51 -3.46
N VAL A 123 17.25 11.57 -4.48
CA VAL A 123 17.19 12.58 -5.55
C VAL A 123 15.89 12.43 -6.33
N SER A 124 15.58 11.21 -6.77
CA SER A 124 14.35 10.90 -7.52
C SER A 124 13.09 11.18 -6.71
N TYR A 125 13.11 10.86 -5.42
CA TYR A 125 12.01 11.17 -4.50
C TYR A 125 11.75 12.68 -4.41
N ASN A 126 12.80 13.46 -4.17
CA ASN A 126 12.71 14.93 -4.06
C ASN A 126 12.27 15.57 -5.39
N ASP A 127 12.82 15.12 -6.52
CA ASP A 127 12.43 15.62 -7.84
C ASP A 127 10.95 15.37 -8.12
N TYR A 128 10.43 14.21 -7.70
CA TYR A 128 9.00 13.88 -7.84
C TYR A 128 8.11 14.79 -6.98
N GLU A 129 8.47 15.04 -5.73
CA GLU A 129 7.74 15.94 -4.83
C GLU A 129 7.74 17.39 -5.37
N ILE A 130 8.89 17.87 -5.89
CA ILE A 130 9.00 19.19 -6.51
C ILE A 130 8.09 19.29 -7.74
N ALA A 131 8.07 18.26 -8.59
CA ALA A 131 7.20 18.20 -9.76
C ALA A 131 5.72 18.25 -9.39
N LYS A 132 5.34 17.66 -8.25
CA LYS A 132 3.98 17.65 -7.74
C LYS A 132 3.54 19.01 -7.19
N MET A 133 4.41 19.71 -6.45
CA MET A 133 4.10 21.02 -5.85
C MET A 133 3.94 22.12 -6.92
N ARG A 134 4.61 22.00 -8.06
CA ARG A 134 4.60 23.01 -9.12
C ARG A 134 3.46 22.91 -10.13
N ARG A 135 2.44 22.11 -9.86
CA ARG A 135 1.25 21.94 -10.74
C ARG A 135 0.49 23.23 -11.03
N GLU A 136 0.65 24.26 -10.21
CA GLU A 136 -0.12 25.51 -10.30
C GLU A 136 0.49 26.55 -11.23
N SER A 137 1.76 26.43 -11.61
CA SER A 137 2.40 27.33 -12.57
C SER A 137 2.66 26.63 -13.90
N LYS A 138 1.78 26.85 -14.87
CA LYS A 138 1.82 26.27 -16.22
C LYS A 138 3.07 26.59 -17.06
N HIS A 139 4.08 27.25 -16.54
CA HIS A 139 5.05 27.92 -17.39
C HIS A 139 6.52 27.54 -17.24
N TYR A 140 6.94 26.58 -16.42
CA TYR A 140 8.35 26.18 -16.37
C TYR A 140 8.55 24.75 -15.86
N TYR A 141 8.15 23.76 -16.65
CA TYR A 141 8.69 22.42 -16.47
C TYR A 141 9.82 22.22 -17.49
N SER A 142 11.07 22.09 -17.03
CA SER A 142 12.09 21.52 -17.90
C SER A 142 11.65 20.09 -18.25
N ASP A 143 11.80 19.70 -19.51
CA ASP A 143 11.52 18.35 -20.00
C ASP A 143 12.14 17.26 -19.10
N ARG A 144 13.23 17.59 -18.44
CA ARG A 144 13.90 16.75 -17.44
C ARG A 144 12.99 16.36 -16.27
N ILE A 145 12.20 17.27 -15.72
CA ILE A 145 11.32 16.99 -14.56
C ILE A 145 10.11 16.15 -14.99
N ILE A 146 9.59 16.43 -16.19
CA ILE A 146 8.48 15.64 -16.77
C ILE A 146 8.96 14.22 -17.04
N ASN A 147 10.11 14.06 -17.68
CA ASN A 147 10.68 12.75 -17.99
C ASN A 147 11.03 11.97 -16.72
N ALA A 148 11.64 12.61 -15.71
CA ALA A 148 11.93 11.97 -14.42
C ALA A 148 10.65 11.47 -13.71
N ARG A 149 9.56 12.23 -13.77
CA ARG A 149 8.28 11.80 -13.21
C ARG A 149 7.70 10.60 -13.94
N GLN A 150 7.71 10.61 -15.27
CA GLN A 150 7.24 9.48 -16.07
C GLN A 150 8.07 8.21 -15.81
N GLU A 151 9.39 8.34 -15.73
CA GLU A 151 10.29 7.24 -15.40
C GLU A 151 9.96 6.62 -14.04
N ILE A 152 9.76 7.44 -13.00
CA ILE A 152 9.37 6.97 -11.67
C ILE A 152 7.98 6.31 -11.69
N ASN A 153 7.04 6.84 -12.46
CA ASN A 153 5.73 6.23 -12.64
C ASN A 153 5.83 4.86 -13.31
N HIS A 154 6.69 4.68 -14.29
CA HIS A 154 6.97 3.38 -14.92
C HIS A 154 7.61 2.39 -13.93
N ILE A 155 8.60 2.83 -13.15
CA ILE A 155 9.21 2.02 -12.07
C ILE A 155 8.12 1.53 -11.11
N PHE A 156 7.20 2.41 -10.72
CA PHE A 156 6.11 2.06 -9.82
C PHE A 156 5.17 1.01 -10.41
N LEU A 157 4.71 1.19 -11.65
CA LEU A 157 3.83 0.24 -12.31
C LEU A 157 4.49 -1.15 -12.44
N ASN A 158 5.76 -1.19 -12.80
CA ASN A 158 6.51 -2.44 -12.92
C ASN A 158 6.73 -3.12 -11.56
N SER A 159 6.99 -2.37 -10.49
CA SER A 159 7.20 -2.93 -9.14
C SER A 159 5.93 -3.45 -8.47
N ALA A 160 4.77 -2.97 -8.88
CA ALA A 160 3.48 -3.34 -8.29
C ALA A 160 2.79 -4.53 -8.97
N THR A 161 3.34 -5.02 -10.08
CA THR A 161 2.80 -6.13 -10.89
C THR A 161 3.61 -7.43 -10.76
N LEU A 162 4.52 -7.51 -9.78
CA LEU A 162 5.31 -8.72 -9.50
C LEU A 162 4.59 -9.65 -8.48
#